data_f6631fc84b0a5d2ccd4209899e9716ff
#
_entry.id   f6631fc84b0a5d2ccd4209899e9716ff
#
_cell.length_a   1.000
_cell.length_b   1.000
_cell.length_c   1.000
_cell.angle_alpha   90.00
_cell.angle_beta   90.00
_cell.angle_gamma   90.00
#
_symmetry.space_group_name_H-M   'P 1'
#
loop_
_entity.id
_entity.type
_entity.pdbx_description
1 polymer ?
#
loop_
_entity_poly.entity_id
_entity_poly.type
_entity_poly.pdbx_seq_one_letter_code
_entity_poly.pdbx_strand_id
1 'polypeptide(L)'
;LFALTGKKRSRVRQSDAAGLVEAESGRVLPRPLRRIVRFAVSLAVGRVAIPRHAGTVAAVSFLAATGFYGMSIGGHTQDFAQSTTTAAGFAIDDVQVSGARETSEIDILEQLGLDGTTSLVALDIEEARQKLAKLPWVEQVSVRKVYPGTIEIALKERTAFAIWQHGNDLSLIEKNGSVIAPLRDNKFSALPLFVGRDAEAAAADFEKQFDNWPEIKTRVRAYVRVAGRRWDLRLDNGVIVMLPEMNVPRAMEQLFRLQAEQGVLERDIAAVDLRLEDRTTIRLTEGALERRKVVLDQRKKELKKVTDRS
;
A
#
# COMPACT_ATOMS: atom_id res chain seq x y z
N LEU A 1 29.54 62.77 -60.67
CA LEU A 1 30.50 63.83 -61.13
C LEU A 1 31.56 63.98 -60.04
N PHE A 2 32.86 63.84 -60.53
CA PHE A 2 34.14 64.29 -59.98
C PHE A 2 34.59 63.67 -58.61
N ALA A 3 35.60 62.85 -58.53
CA ALA A 3 36.99 62.80 -59.06
C ALA A 3 38.01 63.35 -58.04
N LEU A 4 38.96 62.39 -57.67
CA LEU A 4 40.45 62.60 -57.59
C LEU A 4 40.96 63.45 -56.42
N THR A 5 41.99 63.10 -55.70
CA THR A 5 43.39 62.74 -55.96
C THR A 5 44.04 62.44 -54.58
N GLY A 6 44.77 61.48 -54.29
CA GLY A 6 46.12 61.12 -54.61
C GLY A 6 47.22 61.94 -53.95
N LYS A 7 47.98 61.38 -52.97
CA LYS A 7 49.41 61.61 -52.88
C LYS A 7 50.17 60.59 -52.07
N LYS A 8 51.06 59.94 -52.73
CA LYS A 8 52.19 59.12 -52.24
C LYS A 8 53.26 59.98 -51.54
N ARG A 9 54.03 59.41 -50.65
CA ARG A 9 55.49 59.46 -50.44
C ARG A 9 55.80 59.09 -49.02
N SER A 10 56.86 58.41 -48.60
CA SER A 10 57.95 57.63 -49.19
C SER A 10 58.74 57.09 -48.00
N ARG A 11 59.34 55.94 -48.21
CA ARG A 11 60.34 55.21 -47.40
C ARG A 11 61.28 56.11 -46.63
N VAL A 12 61.62 55.66 -45.38
CA VAL A 12 63.03 55.57 -44.96
C VAL A 12 63.15 54.27 -44.14
N ARG A 13 64.19 53.56 -44.49
CA ARG A 13 64.69 52.29 -43.95
C ARG A 13 65.85 52.65 -42.99
N GLN A 14 65.92 51.99 -41.85
CA GLN A 14 67.18 51.64 -41.14
C GLN A 14 66.84 50.65 -40.04
N SER A 15 67.21 49.47 -40.17
CA SER A 15 68.25 48.56 -39.65
C SER A 15 68.78 48.95 -38.25
N ASP A 16 68.62 48.09 -37.28
CA ASP A 16 69.54 47.14 -36.73
C ASP A 16 69.22 46.78 -35.27
N ALA A 17 69.47 45.53 -35.01
CA ALA A 17 70.04 44.94 -33.85
C ALA A 17 69.12 44.48 -32.67
N ALA A 18 68.92 43.23 -32.68
CA ALA A 18 69.22 42.26 -31.59
C ALA A 18 68.61 42.52 -30.22
N GLY A 19 67.78 41.63 -29.84
CA GLY A 19 67.33 41.43 -28.47
C GLY A 19 66.26 40.39 -28.41
N LEU A 20 66.57 39.11 -28.55
CA LEU A 20 65.69 37.99 -28.21
C LEU A 20 65.42 38.04 -26.72
N VAL A 21 64.20 38.47 -26.37
CA VAL A 21 63.56 38.17 -25.08
C VAL A 21 62.46 37.20 -25.36
N GLU A 22 62.67 35.96 -25.00
CA GLU A 22 61.64 34.93 -24.93
C GLU A 22 60.40 35.45 -24.18
N ALA A 23 59.32 35.61 -24.89
CA ALA A 23 58.04 35.86 -24.27
C ALA A 23 57.57 34.56 -23.62
N GLU A 24 57.77 34.45 -22.32
CA GLU A 24 57.06 33.45 -21.47
C GLU A 24 55.59 33.44 -21.84
N SER A 25 55.10 32.28 -22.23
CA SER A 25 53.71 32.02 -22.51
C SER A 25 52.84 32.22 -21.26
N GLY A 26 52.49 33.46 -20.97
CA GLY A 26 51.51 33.77 -19.94
C GLY A 26 50.17 33.07 -20.23
N ARG A 27 49.81 32.12 -19.37
CA ARG A 27 48.49 31.48 -19.39
C ARG A 27 47.40 32.53 -19.50
N VAL A 28 46.73 32.55 -20.66
CA VAL A 28 45.65 33.48 -20.93
C VAL A 28 44.44 33.05 -20.16
N LEU A 29 44.11 33.74 -19.09
CA LEU A 29 42.92 33.52 -18.28
C LEU A 29 41.65 33.52 -19.14
N PRO A 30 40.69 32.59 -18.89
CA PRO A 30 39.39 32.54 -19.56
C PRO A 30 38.66 33.88 -19.49
N ARG A 31 37.88 34.19 -20.54
CA ARG A 31 37.16 35.47 -20.65
C ARG A 31 36.40 35.94 -19.42
N PRO A 32 35.68 35.08 -18.64
CA PRO A 32 34.94 35.53 -17.45
C PRO A 32 35.94 35.93 -16.32
N LEU A 33 37.00 35.18 -16.12
CA LEU A 33 38.04 35.50 -15.11
C LEU A 33 38.76 36.81 -15.39
N ARG A 34 39.04 37.17 -16.66
CA ARG A 34 39.60 38.49 -17.03
C ARG A 34 38.69 39.64 -16.64
N ARG A 35 37.36 39.47 -16.71
CA ARG A 35 36.41 40.52 -16.26
C ARG A 35 36.51 40.73 -14.77
N ILE A 36 36.55 39.62 -13.99
CA ILE A 36 36.65 39.66 -12.52
C ILE A 36 37.99 40.30 -12.10
N VAL A 37 39.11 39.89 -12.71
CA VAL A 37 40.46 40.45 -12.41
C VAL A 37 40.51 41.93 -12.79
N ARG A 38 40.01 42.35 -13.96
CA ARG A 38 39.94 43.77 -14.31
C ARG A 38 39.07 44.58 -13.36
N PHE A 39 37.96 44.02 -12.92
CA PHE A 39 37.07 44.67 -11.92
C PHE A 39 37.79 44.79 -10.57
N ALA A 40 38.46 43.74 -10.12
CA ALA A 40 39.23 43.77 -8.88
C ALA A 40 40.39 44.77 -8.94
N VAL A 41 41.13 44.81 -10.07
CA VAL A 41 42.21 45.83 -10.29
C VAL A 41 41.66 47.26 -10.37
N SER A 42 40.47 47.45 -11.01
CA SER A 42 39.84 48.79 -11.06
C SER A 42 39.35 49.27 -9.71
N LEU A 43 38.95 48.32 -8.82
CA LEU A 43 38.63 48.60 -7.42
C LEU A 43 39.88 48.99 -6.62
N ALA A 44 40.99 48.22 -6.78
CA ALA A 44 42.25 48.44 -6.07
C ALA A 44 42.94 49.79 -6.48
N VAL A 45 42.75 50.22 -7.74
CA VAL A 45 43.32 51.49 -8.28
C VAL A 45 42.40 52.69 -8.01
N GLY A 46 41.28 52.53 -7.30
CA GLY A 46 40.39 53.64 -6.90
C GLY A 46 39.66 54.31 -8.04
N ARG A 47 39.55 53.67 -9.25
CA ARG A 47 38.88 54.21 -10.44
C ARG A 47 37.36 54.02 -10.45
N VAL A 48 36.82 53.28 -9.49
CA VAL A 48 35.36 53.05 -9.34
C VAL A 48 34.86 53.84 -8.15
N ALA A 49 33.97 54.77 -8.39
CA ALA A 49 33.26 55.45 -7.32
C ALA A 49 32.40 54.45 -6.57
N ILE A 50 32.83 54.01 -5.38
CA ILE A 50 32.09 53.10 -4.53
C ILE A 50 30.97 53.86 -3.88
N PRO A 51 29.68 53.53 -4.14
CA PRO A 51 28.58 54.18 -3.48
C PRO A 51 28.68 54.01 -1.96
N ARG A 52 28.33 55.08 -1.19
CA ARG A 52 28.50 55.15 0.26
C ARG A 52 27.95 53.95 1.04
N HIS A 53 27.01 53.20 0.44
CA HIS A 53 26.37 52.03 1.05
C HIS A 53 26.85 50.68 0.45
N ALA A 54 27.81 50.66 -0.46
CA ALA A 54 28.27 49.41 -1.12
C ALA A 54 28.84 48.39 -0.11
N GLY A 55 29.53 48.88 0.94
CA GLY A 55 30.06 48.04 2.02
C GLY A 55 28.95 47.40 2.84
N THR A 56 27.91 48.15 3.17
CA THR A 56 26.76 47.62 3.91
C THR A 56 25.97 46.61 3.09
N VAL A 57 25.72 46.90 1.81
CA VAL A 57 25.06 45.95 0.88
C VAL A 57 25.88 44.68 0.74
N ALA A 58 27.21 44.78 0.56
CA ALA A 58 28.08 43.60 0.45
C ALA A 58 28.07 42.76 1.74
N ALA A 59 28.13 43.42 2.92
CA ALA A 59 28.09 42.72 4.21
C ALA A 59 26.73 42.01 4.44
N VAL A 60 25.62 42.68 4.14
CA VAL A 60 24.26 42.09 4.24
C VAL A 60 24.11 40.92 3.27
N SER A 61 24.57 41.07 2.01
CA SER A 61 24.53 40.01 1.03
C SER A 61 25.39 38.79 1.42
N PHE A 62 26.57 39.07 2.01
CA PHE A 62 27.45 38.01 2.52
C PHE A 62 26.81 37.26 3.69
N LEU A 63 26.25 37.98 4.66
CA LEU A 63 25.55 37.39 5.80
C LEU A 63 24.32 36.58 5.35
N ALA A 64 23.54 37.14 4.41
CA ALA A 64 22.40 36.44 3.84
C ALA A 64 22.81 35.13 3.10
N ALA A 65 23.87 35.19 2.28
CA ALA A 65 24.39 34.05 1.56
C ALA A 65 24.94 32.98 2.51
N THR A 66 25.70 33.40 3.55
CA THR A 66 26.26 32.48 4.55
C THR A 66 25.17 31.86 5.42
N GLY A 67 24.15 32.66 5.81
CA GLY A 67 22.99 32.18 6.54
C GLY A 67 22.19 31.15 5.71
N PHE A 68 21.92 31.45 4.46
CA PHE A 68 21.24 30.53 3.54
C PHE A 68 22.03 29.24 3.29
N TYR A 69 23.36 29.37 3.12
CA TYR A 69 24.24 28.22 2.95
C TYR A 69 24.28 27.35 4.23
N GLY A 70 24.40 27.96 5.41
CA GLY A 70 24.36 27.24 6.68
C GLY A 70 23.01 26.54 6.92
N MET A 71 21.90 27.19 6.56
CA MET A 71 20.55 26.63 6.65
C MET A 71 20.35 25.46 5.67
N SER A 72 20.95 25.55 4.47
CA SER A 72 20.92 24.49 3.45
C SER A 72 21.68 23.23 3.88
N ILE A 73 22.87 23.39 4.50
CA ILE A 73 23.66 22.25 5.01
C ILE A 73 23.05 21.68 6.29
N GLY A 74 22.48 22.55 7.15
CA GLY A 74 21.85 22.15 8.41
C GLY A 74 20.49 21.47 8.26
N GLY A 75 19.91 21.38 7.07
CA GLY A 75 18.61 20.77 6.83
C GLY A 75 17.41 21.62 7.30
N HIS A 76 17.63 22.84 7.82
CA HIS A 76 16.59 23.71 8.38
C HIS A 76 15.86 24.60 7.35
N THR A 77 16.12 24.37 6.06
CA THR A 77 15.45 25.14 4.99
C THR A 77 13.94 24.87 4.95
N GLN A 78 13.52 23.65 5.28
CA GLN A 78 12.11 23.29 5.35
C GLN A 78 11.42 23.95 6.54
N ASP A 79 12.04 23.93 7.73
CA ASP A 79 11.49 24.55 8.93
C ASP A 79 11.32 26.05 8.76
N PHE A 80 12.27 26.72 8.11
CA PHE A 80 12.18 28.14 7.81
C PHE A 80 11.09 28.46 6.78
N ALA A 81 11.00 27.67 5.70
CA ALA A 81 9.95 27.82 4.72
C ALA A 81 8.57 27.57 5.35
N GLN A 82 8.46 26.58 6.22
CA GLN A 82 7.23 26.22 6.93
C GLN A 82 6.79 27.36 7.86
N SER A 83 7.68 27.88 8.71
CA SER A 83 7.35 28.95 9.65
C SER A 83 6.97 30.26 8.95
N THR A 84 7.64 30.62 7.86
CA THR A 84 7.31 31.85 7.11
C THR A 84 6.00 31.74 6.34
N THR A 85 5.70 30.57 5.75
CA THR A 85 4.44 30.35 5.01
C THR A 85 3.25 30.19 5.96
N THR A 86 3.43 29.58 7.13
CA THR A 86 2.40 29.53 8.18
C THR A 86 2.05 30.94 8.67
N ALA A 87 3.05 31.77 8.92
CA ALA A 87 2.85 33.17 9.31
C ALA A 87 2.17 34.01 8.20
N ALA A 88 2.30 33.61 6.95
CA ALA A 88 1.63 34.23 5.81
C ALA A 88 0.18 33.76 5.59
N GLY A 89 -0.39 32.92 6.49
CA GLY A 89 -1.77 32.44 6.43
C GLY A 89 -1.96 31.17 5.58
N PHE A 90 -0.91 30.39 5.35
CA PHE A 90 -0.97 29.09 4.68
C PHE A 90 -0.80 27.92 5.66
N ALA A 91 -1.19 28.12 6.91
CA ALA A 91 -1.34 27.02 7.86
C ALA A 91 -2.42 26.05 7.37
N ILE A 92 -2.30 24.77 7.73
CA ILE A 92 -3.37 23.80 7.48
C ILE A 92 -4.39 23.97 8.60
N ASP A 93 -5.54 24.56 8.26
CA ASP A 93 -6.62 24.86 9.20
C ASP A 93 -7.73 23.81 9.15
N ASP A 94 -7.89 23.14 8.00
CA ASP A 94 -8.96 22.19 7.75
C ASP A 94 -8.48 20.97 6.95
N VAL A 95 -8.95 19.79 7.34
CA VAL A 95 -8.67 18.53 6.66
C VAL A 95 -9.99 17.84 6.34
N GLN A 96 -10.38 17.86 5.07
CA GLN A 96 -11.61 17.24 4.60
C GLN A 96 -11.32 15.83 4.11
N VAL A 97 -11.85 14.86 4.84
CA VAL A 97 -11.72 13.43 4.48
C VAL A 97 -13.04 12.93 3.91
N SER A 98 -12.96 12.26 2.77
CA SER A 98 -14.09 11.62 2.12
C SER A 98 -13.79 10.15 1.78
N GLY A 99 -14.82 9.29 1.83
CA GLY A 99 -14.69 7.86 1.51
C GLY A 99 -14.13 6.99 2.64
N ALA A 100 -13.73 7.56 3.78
CA ALA A 100 -13.33 6.83 4.98
C ALA A 100 -14.56 6.25 5.69
N ARG A 101 -14.52 4.95 6.00
CA ARG A 101 -15.52 4.20 6.78
C ARG A 101 -14.86 3.36 7.87
N GLU A 102 -13.80 2.67 7.50
CA GLU A 102 -13.01 1.79 8.36
C GLU A 102 -11.72 2.47 8.83
N THR A 103 -11.20 3.43 8.06
CA THR A 103 -10.03 4.23 8.39
C THR A 103 -10.45 5.38 9.28
N SER A 104 -9.85 5.49 10.46
CA SER A 104 -10.11 6.61 11.37
C SER A 104 -9.49 7.90 10.83
N GLU A 105 -10.18 9.03 11.00
CA GLU A 105 -9.61 10.34 10.70
C GLU A 105 -8.35 10.63 11.54
N ILE A 106 -8.32 10.10 12.77
CA ILE A 106 -7.15 10.22 13.65
C ILE A 106 -5.95 9.51 13.05
N ASP A 107 -6.13 8.28 12.54
CA ASP A 107 -5.06 7.52 11.89
C ASP A 107 -4.53 8.23 10.64
N ILE A 108 -5.41 8.90 9.90
CA ILE A 108 -5.05 9.71 8.72
C ILE A 108 -4.18 10.91 9.13
N LEU A 109 -4.60 11.66 10.16
CA LEU A 109 -3.88 12.82 10.64
C LEU A 109 -2.52 12.45 11.23
N GLU A 110 -2.46 11.36 12.02
CA GLU A 110 -1.23 10.84 12.59
C GLU A 110 -0.26 10.38 11.51
N GLN A 111 -0.76 9.65 10.50
CA GLN A 111 0.06 9.17 9.40
C GLN A 111 0.64 10.30 8.54
N LEU A 112 -0.06 11.42 8.43
CA LEU A 112 0.41 12.61 7.75
C LEU A 112 1.40 13.42 8.60
N GLY A 113 1.39 13.23 9.92
CA GLY A 113 2.19 14.01 10.86
C GLY A 113 1.76 15.48 10.94
N LEU A 114 0.46 15.73 10.83
CA LEU A 114 -0.09 17.09 10.91
C LEU A 114 -0.24 17.48 12.38
N ASP A 115 0.60 18.40 12.83
CA ASP A 115 0.66 18.90 14.21
C ASP A 115 0.02 20.29 14.40
N GLY A 116 -0.69 20.78 13.37
CA GLY A 116 -1.30 22.13 13.37
C GLY A 116 -0.31 23.27 13.07
N THR A 117 0.99 22.98 12.96
CA THR A 117 2.01 23.96 12.58
C THR A 117 2.46 23.78 11.12
N THR A 118 1.99 22.71 10.48
CA THR A 118 2.37 22.36 9.12
C THR A 118 1.80 23.34 8.11
N SER A 119 2.65 23.85 7.21
CA SER A 119 2.23 24.73 6.13
C SER A 119 1.73 23.94 4.93
N LEU A 120 0.57 24.35 4.36
CA LEU A 120 0.01 23.78 3.15
C LEU A 120 0.98 23.87 1.95
N VAL A 121 1.77 24.93 1.89
CA VAL A 121 2.75 25.14 0.80
C VAL A 121 3.90 24.15 0.90
N ALA A 122 4.40 23.90 2.12
CA ALA A 122 5.53 23.02 2.39
C ALA A 122 5.17 21.53 2.32
N LEU A 123 3.89 21.17 2.47
CA LEU A 123 3.44 19.78 2.42
C LEU A 123 3.72 19.16 1.03
N ASP A 124 4.41 18.04 1.00
CA ASP A 124 4.58 17.23 -0.21
C ASP A 124 3.35 16.32 -0.38
N ILE A 125 2.59 16.55 -1.46
CA ILE A 125 1.37 15.76 -1.77
C ILE A 125 1.71 14.31 -2.08
N GLU A 126 2.82 14.07 -2.79
CA GLU A 126 3.18 12.72 -3.18
C GLU A 126 3.66 11.91 -1.98
N GLU A 127 4.43 12.50 -1.08
CA GLU A 127 4.79 11.88 0.18
C GLU A 127 3.56 11.60 1.06
N ALA A 128 2.65 12.56 1.16
CA ALA A 128 1.38 12.40 1.89
C ALA A 128 0.55 11.23 1.32
N ARG A 129 0.41 11.18 -0.01
CA ARG A 129 -0.27 10.09 -0.70
C ARG A 129 0.37 8.73 -0.42
N GLN A 130 1.71 8.64 -0.48
CA GLN A 130 2.44 7.40 -0.20
C GLN A 130 2.31 6.95 1.26
N LYS A 131 2.27 7.90 2.20
CA LYS A 131 2.04 7.59 3.61
C LYS A 131 0.64 7.02 3.83
N LEU A 132 -0.39 7.68 3.31
CA LEU A 132 -1.78 7.23 3.43
C LEU A 132 -2.05 5.91 2.71
N ALA A 133 -1.38 5.64 1.59
CA ALA A 133 -1.48 4.35 0.87
C ALA A 133 -0.97 3.15 1.68
N LYS A 134 -0.23 3.36 2.78
CA LYS A 134 0.23 2.30 3.68
C LYS A 134 -0.81 1.89 4.72
N LEU A 135 -1.88 2.67 4.87
CA LEU A 135 -2.96 2.32 5.79
C LEU A 135 -3.65 1.05 5.31
N PRO A 136 -3.94 0.10 6.21
CA PRO A 136 -4.42 -1.24 5.84
C PRO A 136 -5.69 -1.25 4.98
N TRP A 137 -6.62 -0.36 5.31
CA TRP A 137 -7.92 -0.27 4.63
C TRP A 137 -7.88 0.54 3.33
N VAL A 138 -6.79 1.22 3.02
CA VAL A 138 -6.72 2.09 1.85
C VAL A 138 -6.36 1.29 0.59
N GLU A 139 -7.28 1.25 -0.38
CA GLU A 139 -7.04 0.72 -1.73
C GLU A 139 -6.43 1.80 -2.63
N GLN A 140 -7.03 3.00 -2.61
CA GLN A 140 -6.57 4.15 -3.38
C GLN A 140 -6.76 5.42 -2.56
N VAL A 141 -5.87 6.38 -2.74
CA VAL A 141 -5.94 7.68 -2.08
C VAL A 141 -5.57 8.80 -3.04
N SER A 142 -6.31 9.87 -2.96
CA SER A 142 -6.06 11.13 -3.64
C SER A 142 -5.96 12.25 -2.61
N VAL A 143 -4.93 13.08 -2.72
CA VAL A 143 -4.69 14.22 -1.84
C VAL A 143 -4.63 15.48 -2.69
N ARG A 144 -5.36 16.52 -2.30
CA ARG A 144 -5.37 17.82 -2.97
C ARG A 144 -5.19 18.96 -1.98
N LYS A 145 -4.45 19.97 -2.39
CA LYS A 145 -4.37 21.25 -1.67
C LYS A 145 -5.48 22.17 -2.17
N VAL A 146 -6.24 22.70 -1.24
CA VAL A 146 -7.23 23.74 -1.51
C VAL A 146 -6.82 24.99 -0.72
N TYR A 147 -6.30 25.96 -1.45
CA TYR A 147 -5.82 27.19 -0.81
C TYR A 147 -6.97 28.01 -0.23
N PRO A 148 -6.77 28.72 0.91
CA PRO A 148 -5.45 28.96 1.53
C PRO A 148 -4.98 27.91 2.54
N GLY A 149 -5.83 27.09 3.17
CA GLY A 149 -5.47 26.28 4.33
C GLY A 149 -6.13 24.90 4.41
N THR A 150 -6.78 24.38 3.34
CA THR A 150 -7.51 23.12 3.37
C THR A 150 -6.78 22.01 2.60
N ILE A 151 -6.78 20.81 3.18
CA ILE A 151 -6.40 19.57 2.49
C ILE A 151 -7.64 18.74 2.25
N GLU A 152 -7.87 18.36 0.99
CA GLU A 152 -8.89 17.39 0.64
C GLU A 152 -8.26 16.02 0.42
N ILE A 153 -8.75 15.02 1.14
CA ILE A 153 -8.32 13.62 1.07
C ILE A 153 -9.52 12.79 0.64
N ALA A 154 -9.43 12.17 -0.51
CA ALA A 154 -10.44 11.22 -0.97
C ALA A 154 -9.85 9.80 -0.94
N LEU A 155 -10.48 8.93 -0.16
CA LEU A 155 -10.09 7.54 0.01
C LEU A 155 -11.06 6.62 -0.71
N LYS A 156 -10.53 5.56 -1.31
CA LYS A 156 -11.25 4.37 -1.68
C LYS A 156 -10.75 3.24 -0.80
N GLU A 157 -11.63 2.73 0.04
CA GLU A 157 -11.29 1.66 0.96
C GLU A 157 -11.45 0.28 0.34
N ARG A 158 -10.64 -0.67 0.84
CA ARG A 158 -10.71 -2.09 0.52
C ARG A 158 -12.02 -2.67 1.02
N THR A 159 -12.54 -3.65 0.31
CA THR A 159 -13.77 -4.36 0.71
C THR A 159 -13.42 -5.71 1.30
N ALA A 160 -13.77 -5.93 2.56
CA ALA A 160 -13.61 -7.22 3.19
C ALA A 160 -14.56 -8.25 2.54
N PHE A 161 -13.98 -9.32 2.04
CA PHE A 161 -14.68 -10.43 1.40
C PHE A 161 -14.95 -11.56 2.38
N ALA A 162 -13.94 -11.92 3.18
CA ALA A 162 -14.00 -13.07 4.08
C ALA A 162 -13.09 -12.88 5.30
N ILE A 163 -13.28 -13.74 6.29
CA ILE A 163 -12.38 -13.91 7.42
C ILE A 163 -11.47 -15.09 7.10
N TRP A 164 -10.16 -14.90 7.27
CA TRP A 164 -9.18 -15.96 7.15
C TRP A 164 -8.57 -16.30 8.50
N GLN A 165 -8.63 -17.59 8.85
CA GLN A 165 -7.99 -18.13 10.03
C GLN A 165 -6.72 -18.89 9.66
N HIS A 166 -5.58 -18.40 10.16
CA HIS A 166 -4.29 -19.05 10.03
C HIS A 166 -3.68 -19.28 11.41
N GLY A 167 -3.66 -20.53 11.84
CA GLY A 167 -3.33 -20.84 13.25
C GLY A 167 -4.35 -20.27 14.22
N ASN A 168 -3.91 -19.38 15.10
CA ASN A 168 -4.78 -18.67 16.05
C ASN A 168 -5.20 -17.29 15.60
N ASP A 169 -4.64 -16.80 14.48
CA ASP A 169 -4.88 -15.45 14.00
C ASP A 169 -6.07 -15.41 13.04
N LEU A 170 -6.91 -14.40 13.24
CA LEU A 170 -8.04 -14.08 12.37
C LEU A 170 -7.76 -12.77 11.64
N SER A 171 -7.85 -12.78 10.34
CA SER A 171 -7.63 -11.61 9.49
C SER A 171 -8.76 -11.44 8.49
N LEU A 172 -9.03 -10.20 8.12
CA LEU A 172 -9.92 -9.87 7.02
C LEU A 172 -9.15 -9.94 5.70
N ILE A 173 -9.77 -10.51 4.68
CA ILE A 173 -9.17 -10.65 3.34
C ILE A 173 -10.09 -10.07 2.26
N GLU A 174 -9.47 -9.59 1.19
CA GLU A 174 -10.14 -9.22 -0.06
C GLU A 174 -10.41 -10.44 -0.94
N LYS A 175 -11.19 -10.24 -2.00
CA LYS A 175 -11.47 -11.28 -3.01
C LYS A 175 -10.22 -11.85 -3.68
N ASN A 176 -9.18 -11.05 -3.82
CA ASN A 176 -7.90 -11.46 -4.41
C ASN A 176 -7.00 -12.24 -3.42
N GLY A 177 -7.46 -12.45 -2.18
CA GLY A 177 -6.72 -13.10 -1.11
C GLY A 177 -5.78 -12.19 -0.33
N SER A 178 -5.70 -10.90 -0.66
CA SER A 178 -4.85 -9.96 0.09
C SER A 178 -5.40 -9.73 1.49
N VAL A 179 -4.53 -9.77 2.49
CA VAL A 179 -4.88 -9.47 3.87
C VAL A 179 -5.05 -7.96 4.03
N ILE A 180 -6.18 -7.55 4.61
CA ILE A 180 -6.48 -6.16 4.92
C ILE A 180 -5.96 -5.81 6.31
N ALA A 181 -6.53 -6.45 7.34
CA ALA A 181 -6.24 -6.16 8.73
C ALA A 181 -6.60 -7.35 9.63
N PRO A 182 -6.06 -7.45 10.85
CA PRO A 182 -6.55 -8.40 11.84
C PRO A 182 -8.03 -8.15 12.16
N LEU A 183 -8.79 -9.23 12.35
CA LEU A 183 -10.20 -9.13 12.79
C LEU A 183 -10.25 -8.63 14.24
N ARG A 184 -10.75 -7.43 14.44
CA ARG A 184 -10.93 -6.82 15.76
C ARG A 184 -12.39 -6.53 16.10
N ASP A 185 -13.23 -6.44 15.07
CA ASP A 185 -14.59 -5.97 15.20
C ASP A 185 -15.60 -7.06 14.84
N ASN A 186 -16.64 -7.19 15.66
CA ASN A 186 -17.72 -8.18 15.46
C ASN A 186 -18.62 -7.87 14.25
N LYS A 187 -18.56 -6.66 13.69
CA LYS A 187 -19.37 -6.30 12.52
C LYS A 187 -19.10 -7.17 11.29
N PHE A 188 -17.90 -7.78 11.23
CA PHE A 188 -17.51 -8.68 10.15
C PHE A 188 -17.85 -10.15 10.41
N SER A 189 -18.49 -10.49 11.54
CA SER A 189 -18.81 -11.87 11.92
C SER A 189 -19.75 -12.61 10.96
N ALA A 190 -20.48 -11.86 10.12
CA ALA A 190 -21.34 -12.42 9.07
C ALA A 190 -20.58 -12.87 7.81
N LEU A 191 -19.31 -12.48 7.67
CA LEU A 191 -18.48 -12.90 6.54
C LEU A 191 -18.14 -14.39 6.61
N PRO A 192 -17.98 -15.08 5.46
CA PRO A 192 -17.56 -16.47 5.42
C PRO A 192 -16.17 -16.66 6.05
N LEU A 193 -16.02 -17.73 6.80
CA LEU A 193 -14.74 -18.07 7.45
C LEU A 193 -13.98 -19.10 6.61
N PHE A 194 -12.77 -18.75 6.20
CA PHE A 194 -11.82 -19.66 5.55
C PHE A 194 -10.68 -20.01 6.49
N VAL A 195 -10.39 -21.30 6.64
CA VAL A 195 -9.43 -21.82 7.62
C VAL A 195 -8.32 -22.58 6.93
N GLY A 196 -7.09 -22.33 7.32
CA GLY A 196 -5.93 -23.12 6.88
C GLY A 196 -4.95 -22.32 6.04
N ARG A 197 -3.82 -23.00 5.72
CA ARG A 197 -2.77 -22.44 4.88
C ARG A 197 -3.26 -22.26 3.45
N ASP A 198 -2.89 -21.16 2.83
CA ASP A 198 -3.22 -20.80 1.45
C ASP A 198 -4.73 -20.76 1.16
N ALA A 199 -5.57 -20.75 2.22
CA ALA A 199 -7.02 -20.68 2.07
C ALA A 199 -7.45 -19.30 1.52
N GLU A 200 -6.75 -18.24 1.89
CA GLU A 200 -6.99 -16.87 1.46
C GLU A 200 -6.90 -16.70 -0.06
N ALA A 201 -5.88 -17.31 -0.68
CA ALA A 201 -5.66 -17.18 -2.11
C ALA A 201 -6.71 -17.93 -2.96
N ALA A 202 -7.33 -18.99 -2.40
CA ALA A 202 -8.31 -19.81 -3.13
C ALA A 202 -9.76 -19.57 -2.66
N ALA A 203 -9.97 -18.70 -1.68
CA ALA A 203 -11.26 -18.47 -1.04
C ALA A 203 -12.35 -18.07 -2.02
N ALA A 204 -12.09 -17.06 -2.84
CA ALA A 204 -13.09 -16.49 -3.75
C ALA A 204 -13.48 -17.49 -4.88
N ASP A 205 -12.50 -18.18 -5.45
CA ASP A 205 -12.75 -19.15 -6.52
C ASP A 205 -13.50 -20.37 -5.99
N PHE A 206 -13.19 -20.79 -4.76
CA PHE A 206 -13.87 -21.90 -4.14
C PHE A 206 -15.30 -21.51 -3.72
N GLU A 207 -15.48 -20.39 -3.08
CA GLU A 207 -16.79 -19.90 -2.63
C GLU A 207 -17.76 -19.70 -3.80
N LYS A 208 -17.26 -19.23 -4.94
CA LYS A 208 -18.03 -19.06 -6.17
C LYS A 208 -18.63 -20.38 -6.70
N GLN A 209 -17.98 -21.52 -6.46
CA GLN A 209 -18.51 -22.82 -6.87
C GLN A 209 -19.85 -23.13 -6.17
N PHE A 210 -20.09 -22.56 -4.99
CA PHE A 210 -21.31 -22.77 -4.22
C PHE A 210 -22.48 -21.85 -4.62
N ASP A 211 -22.30 -20.97 -5.59
CA ASP A 211 -23.39 -20.15 -6.12
C ASP A 211 -24.49 -21.00 -6.75
N ASN A 212 -24.16 -22.20 -7.21
CA ASN A 212 -25.13 -23.18 -7.72
C ASN A 212 -25.88 -23.93 -6.60
N TRP A 213 -25.45 -23.82 -5.35
CA TRP A 213 -26.03 -24.52 -4.20
C TRP A 213 -26.27 -23.55 -3.03
N PRO A 214 -27.16 -22.57 -3.18
CA PRO A 214 -27.40 -21.55 -2.17
C PRO A 214 -27.86 -22.13 -0.84
N GLU A 215 -28.60 -23.25 -0.85
CA GLU A 215 -29.11 -23.90 0.36
C GLU A 215 -27.97 -24.40 1.28
N ILE A 216 -26.90 -24.97 0.71
CA ILE A 216 -25.77 -25.41 1.51
C ILE A 216 -24.89 -24.23 1.87
N LYS A 217 -24.74 -23.26 0.96
CA LYS A 217 -23.91 -22.08 1.17
C LYS A 217 -24.34 -21.31 2.42
N THR A 218 -25.63 -21.17 2.66
CA THR A 218 -26.18 -20.50 3.86
C THR A 218 -25.94 -21.27 5.16
N ARG A 219 -25.75 -22.58 5.06
CA ARG A 219 -25.47 -23.46 6.20
C ARG A 219 -23.98 -23.60 6.54
N VAL A 220 -23.09 -23.22 5.62
CA VAL A 220 -21.65 -23.32 5.85
C VAL A 220 -21.19 -22.24 6.82
N ARG A 221 -20.60 -22.65 7.94
CA ARG A 221 -19.96 -21.77 8.92
C ARG A 221 -18.50 -21.54 8.62
N ALA A 222 -17.82 -22.57 8.10
CA ALA A 222 -16.42 -22.45 7.75
C ALA A 222 -16.04 -23.37 6.59
N TYR A 223 -15.18 -22.88 5.74
CA TYR A 223 -14.48 -23.59 4.67
C TYR A 223 -13.07 -23.90 5.14
N VAL A 224 -12.75 -25.17 5.36
CA VAL A 224 -11.45 -25.60 5.90
C VAL A 224 -10.59 -26.17 4.80
N ARG A 225 -9.48 -25.51 4.47
CA ARG A 225 -8.52 -25.99 3.49
C ARG A 225 -7.57 -26.99 4.12
N VAL A 226 -7.66 -28.24 3.71
CA VAL A 226 -6.88 -29.33 4.26
C VAL A 226 -5.69 -29.63 3.36
N ALA A 227 -4.49 -29.56 3.95
CA ALA A 227 -3.21 -29.81 3.27
C ALA A 227 -2.99 -28.96 1.99
N GLY A 228 -3.59 -27.76 1.92
CA GLY A 228 -3.48 -26.85 0.77
C GLY A 228 -4.16 -27.33 -0.52
N ARG A 229 -4.94 -28.43 -0.49
CA ARG A 229 -5.47 -29.07 -1.69
C ARG A 229 -6.97 -29.19 -1.74
N ARG A 230 -7.58 -29.79 -0.71
CA ARG A 230 -9.01 -30.10 -0.66
C ARG A 230 -9.69 -29.21 0.38
N TRP A 231 -11.01 -29.23 0.33
CA TRP A 231 -11.85 -28.46 1.24
C TRP A 231 -12.78 -29.37 2.02
N ASP A 232 -12.93 -29.05 3.30
CA ASP A 232 -13.96 -29.59 4.16
C ASP A 232 -14.91 -28.44 4.52
N LEU A 233 -16.22 -28.69 4.48
CA LEU A 233 -17.24 -27.72 4.89
C LEU A 233 -17.64 -28.02 6.34
N ARG A 234 -17.65 -27.03 7.19
CA ARG A 234 -18.25 -27.11 8.51
C ARG A 234 -19.62 -26.45 8.48
N LEU A 235 -20.66 -27.22 8.70
CA LEU A 235 -22.03 -26.72 8.71
C LEU A 235 -22.43 -26.12 10.05
N ASP A 236 -23.55 -25.40 10.08
CA ASP A 236 -24.13 -24.76 11.25
C ASP A 236 -24.54 -25.73 12.36
N ASN A 237 -24.95 -26.96 11.98
CA ASN A 237 -25.28 -28.06 12.90
C ASN A 237 -24.08 -28.90 13.35
N GLY A 238 -22.85 -28.49 12.99
CA GLY A 238 -21.60 -29.17 13.36
C GLY A 238 -21.18 -30.32 12.45
N VAL A 239 -21.98 -30.69 11.45
CA VAL A 239 -21.63 -31.71 10.47
C VAL A 239 -20.47 -31.25 9.60
N ILE A 240 -19.48 -32.15 9.39
CA ILE A 240 -18.36 -31.89 8.50
C ILE A 240 -18.59 -32.62 7.18
N VAL A 241 -18.60 -31.89 6.05
CA VAL A 241 -18.64 -32.48 4.71
C VAL A 241 -17.24 -32.43 4.12
N MET A 242 -16.64 -33.62 3.94
CA MET A 242 -15.29 -33.74 3.37
C MET A 242 -15.40 -33.90 1.86
N LEU A 243 -14.88 -32.90 1.12
CA LEU A 243 -14.95 -32.85 -0.33
C LEU A 243 -13.68 -33.46 -0.97
N PRO A 244 -13.79 -34.01 -2.20
CA PRO A 244 -12.65 -34.43 -2.98
C PRO A 244 -11.80 -33.23 -3.43
N GLU A 245 -10.57 -33.49 -3.82
CA GLU A 245 -9.68 -32.47 -4.42
C GLU A 245 -10.16 -32.01 -5.80
N MET A 246 -10.70 -32.92 -6.58
CA MET A 246 -11.27 -32.67 -7.92
C MET A 246 -12.74 -33.08 -7.96
N ASN A 247 -13.48 -32.61 -8.96
CA ASN A 247 -14.89 -32.94 -9.18
C ASN A 247 -15.84 -32.59 -8.00
N VAL A 248 -15.57 -31.46 -7.32
CA VAL A 248 -16.43 -30.94 -6.25
C VAL A 248 -17.92 -30.87 -6.67
N PRO A 249 -18.29 -30.42 -7.90
CA PRO A 249 -19.68 -30.41 -8.33
C PRO A 249 -20.35 -31.77 -8.25
N ARG A 250 -19.69 -32.83 -8.71
CA ARG A 250 -20.23 -34.18 -8.65
C ARG A 250 -20.45 -34.68 -7.21
N ALA A 251 -19.49 -34.38 -6.35
CA ALA A 251 -19.62 -34.69 -4.92
C ALA A 251 -20.81 -33.96 -4.28
N MET A 252 -21.01 -32.70 -4.65
CA MET A 252 -22.16 -31.92 -4.18
C MET A 252 -23.50 -32.49 -4.69
N GLU A 253 -23.60 -32.85 -5.96
CA GLU A 253 -24.80 -33.52 -6.50
C GLU A 253 -25.11 -34.84 -5.74
N GLN A 254 -24.09 -35.60 -5.40
CA GLN A 254 -24.23 -36.80 -4.59
C GLN A 254 -24.73 -36.50 -3.19
N LEU A 255 -24.21 -35.46 -2.55
CA LEU A 255 -24.67 -34.98 -1.24
C LEU A 255 -26.16 -34.59 -1.28
N PHE A 256 -26.55 -33.81 -2.29
CA PHE A 256 -27.93 -33.36 -2.45
C PHE A 256 -28.90 -34.53 -2.71
N ARG A 257 -28.47 -35.52 -3.49
CA ARG A 257 -29.27 -36.74 -3.67
C ARG A 257 -29.47 -37.47 -2.36
N LEU A 258 -28.41 -37.67 -1.58
CA LEU A 258 -28.49 -38.28 -0.26
C LEU A 258 -29.35 -37.47 0.72
N GLN A 259 -29.26 -36.17 0.64
CA GLN A 259 -30.10 -35.26 1.46
C GLN A 259 -31.56 -35.40 1.07
N ALA A 260 -31.89 -35.39 -0.22
CA ALA A 260 -33.28 -35.51 -0.71
C ALA A 260 -33.90 -36.87 -0.38
N GLU A 261 -33.15 -37.97 -0.55
CA GLU A 261 -33.64 -39.32 -0.34
C GLU A 261 -33.68 -39.72 1.13
N GLN A 262 -32.72 -39.25 1.92
CA GLN A 262 -32.52 -39.78 3.28
C GLN A 262 -32.44 -38.72 4.37
N GLY A 263 -32.44 -37.43 4.03
CA GLY A 263 -32.29 -36.36 5.01
C GLY A 263 -30.99 -36.45 5.79
N VAL A 264 -29.90 -36.82 5.11
CA VAL A 264 -28.63 -37.22 5.76
C VAL A 264 -28.04 -36.12 6.65
N LEU A 265 -28.16 -34.88 6.25
CA LEU A 265 -27.62 -33.72 6.99
C LEU A 265 -28.44 -33.36 8.23
N GLU A 266 -29.64 -33.89 8.37
CA GLU A 266 -30.50 -33.67 9.54
C GLU A 266 -30.43 -34.81 10.55
N ARG A 267 -29.64 -35.85 10.23
CA ARG A 267 -29.41 -36.96 11.15
C ARG A 267 -28.32 -36.67 12.17
N ASP A 268 -28.27 -37.48 13.20
CA ASP A 268 -27.24 -37.42 14.24
C ASP A 268 -25.90 -37.97 13.74
N ILE A 269 -25.25 -37.21 12.84
CA ILE A 269 -23.99 -37.56 12.18
C ILE A 269 -22.92 -36.51 12.48
N ALA A 270 -21.67 -36.97 12.52
CA ALA A 270 -20.50 -36.11 12.71
C ALA A 270 -19.86 -35.67 11.39
N ALA A 271 -19.90 -36.54 10.37
CA ALA A 271 -19.32 -36.19 9.08
C ALA A 271 -19.91 -37.02 7.92
N VAL A 272 -19.86 -36.41 6.73
CA VAL A 272 -20.10 -37.05 5.43
C VAL A 272 -18.81 -36.97 4.63
N ASP A 273 -18.25 -38.11 4.26
CA ASP A 273 -17.03 -38.20 3.48
C ASP A 273 -17.35 -38.53 2.00
N LEU A 274 -17.11 -37.55 1.14
CA LEU A 274 -17.36 -37.59 -0.31
C LEU A 274 -16.04 -37.64 -1.11
N ARG A 275 -14.91 -37.89 -0.45
CA ARG A 275 -13.61 -37.88 -1.09
C ARG A 275 -13.41 -39.00 -2.13
N LEU A 276 -14.16 -40.09 -2.00
CA LEU A 276 -14.13 -41.20 -2.92
C LEU A 276 -15.36 -41.15 -3.84
N GLU A 277 -15.14 -41.30 -5.15
CA GLU A 277 -16.22 -41.20 -6.15
C GLU A 277 -17.18 -42.38 -6.12
N ASP A 278 -16.69 -43.56 -5.69
CA ASP A 278 -17.40 -44.86 -5.70
C ASP A 278 -18.27 -45.06 -4.45
N ARG A 279 -18.03 -44.31 -3.39
CA ARG A 279 -18.75 -44.51 -2.12
C ARG A 279 -18.78 -43.23 -1.25
N THR A 280 -19.88 -43.11 -0.49
CA THR A 280 -19.99 -42.10 0.58
C THR A 280 -19.91 -42.78 1.93
N THR A 281 -19.06 -42.25 2.81
CA THR A 281 -18.94 -42.73 4.19
C THR A 281 -19.57 -41.74 5.13
N ILE A 282 -20.47 -42.21 6.00
CA ILE A 282 -21.12 -41.38 7.01
C ILE A 282 -20.57 -41.77 8.38
N ARG A 283 -20.02 -40.82 9.11
CA ARG A 283 -19.59 -40.99 10.49
C ARG A 283 -20.68 -40.51 11.44
N LEU A 284 -21.10 -41.41 12.31
CA LEU A 284 -22.08 -41.08 13.35
C LEU A 284 -21.44 -40.27 14.46
N THR A 285 -22.23 -39.47 15.20
CA THR A 285 -21.82 -38.91 16.47
C THR A 285 -21.59 -40.02 17.50
N GLU A 286 -20.86 -39.73 18.58
CA GLU A 286 -20.63 -40.73 19.66
C GLU A 286 -21.95 -41.24 20.23
N GLY A 287 -22.91 -40.34 20.49
CA GLY A 287 -24.22 -40.73 21.01
C GLY A 287 -25.02 -41.62 20.08
N ALA A 288 -24.99 -41.33 18.75
CA ALA A 288 -25.63 -42.16 17.73
C ALA A 288 -24.96 -43.55 17.61
N LEU A 289 -23.65 -43.58 17.71
CA LEU A 289 -22.88 -44.83 17.70
C LEU A 289 -23.25 -45.75 18.85
N GLU A 290 -23.32 -45.20 20.06
CA GLU A 290 -23.73 -45.96 21.25
C GLU A 290 -25.16 -46.51 21.14
N ARG A 291 -26.12 -45.68 20.72
CA ARG A 291 -27.51 -46.13 20.45
C ARG A 291 -27.53 -47.25 19.42
N ARG A 292 -26.76 -47.14 18.36
CA ARG A 292 -26.67 -48.20 17.32
C ARG A 292 -26.08 -49.50 17.84
N LYS A 293 -25.05 -49.43 18.69
CA LYS A 293 -24.46 -50.63 19.32
C LYS A 293 -25.50 -51.37 20.16
N VAL A 294 -26.23 -50.69 21.02
CA VAL A 294 -27.30 -51.28 21.81
C VAL A 294 -28.35 -51.97 20.97
N VAL A 295 -28.83 -51.36 19.92
CA VAL A 295 -29.82 -51.94 18.98
C VAL A 295 -29.27 -53.19 18.27
N LEU A 296 -28.02 -53.12 17.84
CA LEU A 296 -27.38 -54.29 17.17
C LEU A 296 -27.18 -55.43 18.13
N ASP A 297 -26.82 -55.20 19.35
CA ASP A 297 -26.65 -56.24 20.38
C ASP A 297 -27.99 -56.86 20.78
N GLN A 298 -29.05 -56.07 20.87
CA GLN A 298 -30.39 -56.60 21.08
C GLN A 298 -30.83 -57.48 19.89
N ARG A 299 -30.64 -57.02 18.69
CA ARG A 299 -30.95 -57.81 17.48
C ARG A 299 -30.17 -59.10 17.37
N LYS A 300 -28.87 -59.09 17.71
CA LYS A 300 -28.04 -60.32 17.77
C LYS A 300 -28.57 -61.31 18.82
N LYS A 301 -29.02 -60.83 19.99
CA LYS A 301 -29.62 -61.67 21.02
C LYS A 301 -30.92 -62.29 20.55
N GLU A 302 -31.76 -61.53 19.82
CA GLU A 302 -33.02 -62.04 19.27
C GLU A 302 -32.79 -63.09 18.18
N LEU A 303 -31.84 -62.83 17.25
CA LEU A 303 -31.46 -63.81 16.22
C LEU A 303 -30.93 -65.10 16.80
N LYS A 304 -30.07 -65.06 17.82
CA LYS A 304 -29.62 -66.26 18.56
C LYS A 304 -30.78 -67.03 19.17
N LYS A 305 -31.73 -66.39 19.79
CA LYS A 305 -32.92 -67.04 20.40
C LYS A 305 -33.81 -67.72 19.35
N VAL A 306 -33.88 -67.21 18.14
CA VAL A 306 -34.61 -67.80 17.03
C VAL A 306 -33.89 -69.02 16.50
N THR A 307 -32.54 -68.93 16.32
CA THR A 307 -31.69 -70.04 15.85
C THR A 307 -31.64 -71.20 16.82
N ASP A 308 -31.62 -70.95 18.11
CA ASP A 308 -31.64 -71.97 19.19
C ASP A 308 -33.02 -72.67 19.39
N ARG A 309 -34.10 -72.17 18.73
CA ARG A 309 -35.45 -72.73 18.79
C ARG A 309 -35.82 -73.49 17.52
N SER A 310 -34.99 -73.48 16.51
CA SER A 310 -35.18 -74.26 15.23
C SER A 310 -34.31 -75.49 15.22
#